data_c37cc31573a80d86365fc9cbd909011a
#
_entry.id   c37cc31573a80d86365fc9cbd909011a
#
_cell.length_a   1.000
_cell.length_b   1.000
_cell.length_c   1.000
_cell.angle_alpha   90.00
_cell.angle_beta   90.00
_cell.angle_gamma   90.00
#
_symmetry.space_group_name_H-M   'P 1'
#
loop_
_entity.id
_entity.type
_entity.pdbx_description
1 polymer ?
#
loop_
_entity_poly.entity_id
_entity_poly.type
_entity_poly.pdbx_seq_one_letter_code
_entity_poly.pdbx_strand_id
1 'polypeptide(L)'
;MTTRWWQAPLRIVQVNLQVVDTPLLDPDEVMRQLREELHANAVVFNAGGIYAFYPTQVPHHFPNPYLEGRDLLGESVEAAHRHGLKYIARVDFSKADDSIFHQRPEWFAKTPEGQPLAVGEPRYGPWSLLYATCTNGGYCGEDVAHPVMEEILSYDVDGLFYNGASYRVCHCGECRRRYREAYGEELPDDPGQFRDDWAQRSFVGNMQAIHRVCHALRPDVPWLGHYWLPDRMMHSVLRSHGLRLPAALGTYADVPCSEPADILNAGYLEKRPSWYSGMTARLGRAVLGGVPPIVIIHACTGMSWRHTTLPEHEYRYWLSQVVAHGGNLWHTLTGIPNTQYDRRILDVVGSFNALLERHEALLADTELVAPVAVVFSAQSIRETGPEEFLGTIEALLNHQIPFAFLLAEHLTDEGLAGFDTCVLPSVRLLSDEATAALQRFAARGGGLVASFETGLCDECGGVRPAPALADLFGVQCAGHYLRGQSSSYMRVEDPEHPLLAGIGPTQHIANQLDLLQVTGAHPAPLTLVPPFATPQAAGSPPERASIPTQRTGIP
;
A
#
# COMPACT_ATOMS: atom_id res chain seq x y z
N MET A 1 -20.26 -3.55 24.47
CA MET A 1 -20.20 -3.18 23.03
C MET A 1 -20.10 -4.48 22.27
N THR A 2 -20.98 -4.77 21.35
CA THR A 2 -20.87 -5.94 20.46
C THR A 2 -19.64 -5.75 19.58
N THR A 3 -18.66 -6.63 19.70
CA THR A 3 -17.45 -6.61 18.87
C THR A 3 -17.88 -6.72 17.40
N ARG A 4 -17.44 -5.77 16.58
CA ARG A 4 -17.70 -5.77 15.14
C ARG A 4 -16.99 -6.98 14.52
N TRP A 5 -17.66 -7.77 13.68
CA TRP A 5 -17.13 -9.04 13.15
C TRP A 5 -15.78 -8.86 12.42
N TRP A 6 -15.54 -7.72 11.81
CA TRP A 6 -14.29 -7.42 11.10
C TRP A 6 -13.14 -7.01 12.00
N GLN A 7 -13.35 -6.92 13.32
CA GLN A 7 -12.30 -6.72 14.32
C GLN A 7 -11.80 -8.04 14.90
N ALA A 8 -12.49 -9.15 14.61
CA ALA A 8 -12.03 -10.49 14.98
C ALA A 8 -10.93 -10.98 14.04
N PRO A 9 -10.18 -12.03 14.41
CA PRO A 9 -9.25 -12.68 13.49
C PRO A 9 -9.95 -13.18 12.23
N LEU A 10 -9.49 -12.72 11.05
CA LEU A 10 -10.12 -13.02 9.77
C LEU A 10 -9.27 -14.00 8.96
N ARG A 11 -9.94 -14.95 8.33
CA ARG A 11 -9.43 -15.90 7.34
C ARG A 11 -10.27 -15.77 6.09
N ILE A 12 -10.00 -14.70 5.32
CA ILE A 12 -10.79 -14.37 4.13
C ILE A 12 -10.27 -15.17 2.95
N VAL A 13 -11.18 -15.77 2.18
CA VAL A 13 -10.85 -16.38 0.89
C VAL A 13 -11.66 -15.69 -0.20
N GLN A 14 -10.94 -15.12 -1.18
CA GLN A 14 -11.55 -14.58 -2.37
C GLN A 14 -11.54 -15.62 -3.48
N VAL A 15 -12.69 -15.86 -4.07
CA VAL A 15 -12.85 -16.52 -5.36
C VAL A 15 -12.92 -15.43 -6.43
N ASN A 16 -11.81 -15.18 -7.11
CA ASN A 16 -11.75 -14.16 -8.15
C ASN A 16 -12.36 -14.73 -9.44
N LEU A 17 -13.69 -14.65 -9.52
CA LEU A 17 -14.45 -15.18 -10.65
C LEU A 17 -14.10 -14.47 -11.93
N GLN A 18 -13.86 -15.25 -12.98
CA GLN A 18 -13.94 -14.78 -14.34
C GLN A 18 -15.41 -14.84 -14.81
N VAL A 19 -15.76 -14.00 -15.77
CA VAL A 19 -17.16 -13.99 -16.29
C VAL A 19 -17.60 -15.34 -16.80
N VAL A 20 -16.67 -16.13 -17.36
CA VAL A 20 -16.89 -17.48 -17.91
C VAL A 20 -17.06 -18.58 -16.86
N ASP A 21 -16.70 -18.32 -15.60
CA ASP A 21 -16.83 -19.31 -14.52
C ASP A 21 -18.28 -19.45 -14.04
N THR A 22 -19.13 -18.46 -14.34
CA THR A 22 -20.51 -18.37 -13.85
C THR A 22 -21.36 -19.63 -14.07
N PRO A 23 -21.36 -20.25 -15.27
CA PRO A 23 -22.13 -21.48 -15.49
C PRO A 23 -21.63 -22.69 -14.71
N LEU A 24 -20.36 -22.68 -14.29
CA LEU A 24 -19.73 -23.79 -13.57
C LEU A 24 -19.85 -23.65 -12.05
N LEU A 25 -20.38 -22.52 -11.57
CA LEU A 25 -20.45 -22.24 -10.14
C LEU A 25 -21.73 -22.79 -9.52
N ASP A 26 -21.56 -23.71 -8.59
CA ASP A 26 -22.55 -24.08 -7.60
C ASP A 26 -22.23 -23.35 -6.29
N PRO A 27 -23.01 -22.33 -5.90
CA PRO A 27 -22.70 -21.52 -4.72
C PRO A 27 -22.66 -22.34 -3.43
N ASP A 28 -23.56 -23.31 -3.25
CA ASP A 28 -23.63 -24.10 -2.02
C ASP A 28 -22.40 -24.98 -1.86
N GLU A 29 -22.02 -25.71 -2.90
CA GLU A 29 -20.82 -26.55 -2.89
C GLU A 29 -19.53 -25.71 -2.73
N VAL A 30 -19.44 -24.56 -3.38
CA VAL A 30 -18.27 -23.68 -3.23
C VAL A 30 -18.18 -23.14 -1.81
N MET A 31 -19.27 -22.68 -1.21
CA MET A 31 -19.25 -22.16 0.17
C MET A 31 -18.95 -23.28 1.17
N ARG A 32 -19.45 -24.49 0.94
CA ARG A 32 -19.09 -25.68 1.73
C ARG A 32 -17.57 -25.91 1.70
N GLN A 33 -16.97 -25.92 0.51
CA GLN A 33 -15.51 -26.12 0.35
C GLN A 33 -14.71 -25.02 1.04
N LEU A 34 -15.11 -23.75 0.87
CA LEU A 34 -14.42 -22.63 1.50
C LEU A 34 -14.49 -22.73 3.03
N ARG A 35 -15.61 -23.20 3.59
CA ARG A 35 -15.76 -23.36 5.04
C ARG A 35 -15.08 -24.62 5.58
N GLU A 36 -15.35 -25.78 4.98
CA GLU A 36 -14.95 -27.08 5.52
C GLU A 36 -13.52 -27.49 5.13
N GLU A 37 -13.12 -27.18 3.89
CA GLU A 37 -11.81 -27.60 3.37
C GLU A 37 -10.76 -26.47 3.52
N LEU A 38 -11.16 -25.19 3.33
CA LEU A 38 -10.24 -24.06 3.42
C LEU A 38 -10.34 -23.29 4.74
N HIS A 39 -11.22 -23.67 5.65
CA HIS A 39 -11.39 -23.09 6.99
C HIS A 39 -11.56 -21.56 6.97
N ALA A 40 -12.19 -21.02 5.93
CA ALA A 40 -12.54 -19.61 5.86
C ALA A 40 -13.61 -19.23 6.90
N ASN A 41 -13.62 -17.98 7.34
CA ASN A 41 -14.72 -17.39 8.12
C ASN A 41 -15.36 -16.19 7.40
N ALA A 42 -14.74 -15.71 6.32
CA ALA A 42 -15.33 -14.75 5.41
C ALA A 42 -14.92 -15.04 3.96
N VAL A 43 -15.76 -14.66 3.01
CA VAL A 43 -15.54 -14.88 1.59
C VAL A 43 -15.75 -13.59 0.81
N VAL A 44 -15.03 -13.46 -0.33
CA VAL A 44 -15.16 -12.33 -1.24
C VAL A 44 -15.52 -12.84 -2.61
N PHE A 45 -16.63 -12.36 -3.15
CA PHE A 45 -17.11 -12.70 -4.48
C PHE A 45 -17.46 -11.46 -5.29
N ASN A 46 -17.35 -11.58 -6.62
CA ASN A 46 -17.76 -10.54 -7.54
C ASN A 46 -19.28 -10.30 -7.43
N ALA A 47 -19.66 -9.04 -7.28
CA ALA A 47 -21.05 -8.61 -7.26
C ALA A 47 -21.40 -7.68 -8.40
N GLY A 48 -20.60 -6.61 -8.60
CA GLY A 48 -20.93 -5.61 -9.61
C GLY A 48 -19.73 -4.78 -10.09
N GLY A 49 -20.02 -3.77 -10.86
CA GLY A 49 -19.05 -2.83 -11.43
C GLY A 49 -18.83 -3.05 -12.91
N ILE A 50 -17.82 -3.81 -13.35
CA ILE A 50 -17.59 -4.09 -14.78
C ILE A 50 -18.80 -4.83 -15.38
N TYR A 51 -19.27 -5.85 -14.68
CA TYR A 51 -20.51 -6.59 -14.95
C TYR A 51 -21.25 -6.89 -13.65
N ALA A 52 -22.58 -6.96 -13.70
CA ALA A 52 -23.39 -7.43 -12.60
C ALA A 52 -23.44 -8.95 -12.55
N PHE A 53 -23.38 -9.52 -11.34
CA PHE A 53 -23.60 -10.95 -11.09
C PHE A 53 -25.01 -11.23 -10.52
N TYR A 54 -25.95 -10.35 -10.83
CA TYR A 54 -27.37 -10.37 -10.44
C TYR A 54 -28.21 -9.63 -11.51
N PRO A 55 -29.54 -9.75 -11.51
CA PRO A 55 -30.41 -9.06 -12.47
C PRO A 55 -30.53 -7.57 -12.15
N THR A 56 -29.50 -6.78 -12.45
CA THR A 56 -29.45 -5.32 -12.20
C THR A 56 -30.52 -4.56 -12.99
N GLN A 57 -31.02 -3.49 -12.41
CA GLN A 57 -31.92 -2.52 -13.06
C GLN A 57 -31.22 -1.17 -13.34
N VAL A 58 -29.97 -1.03 -12.94
CA VAL A 58 -29.21 0.23 -13.14
C VAL A 58 -28.87 0.40 -14.62
N PRO A 59 -29.24 1.52 -15.24
CA PRO A 59 -28.87 1.81 -16.62
C PRO A 59 -27.36 1.78 -16.82
N HIS A 60 -26.92 1.16 -17.93
CA HIS A 60 -25.49 1.01 -18.27
C HIS A 60 -24.66 0.12 -17.31
N HIS A 61 -25.30 -0.61 -16.41
CA HIS A 61 -24.67 -1.68 -15.65
C HIS A 61 -25.21 -3.02 -16.20
N PHE A 62 -24.40 -3.71 -17.00
CA PHE A 62 -24.87 -4.90 -17.72
C PHE A 62 -24.65 -6.17 -16.91
N PRO A 63 -25.62 -7.10 -16.91
CA PRO A 63 -25.43 -8.42 -16.36
C PRO A 63 -24.29 -9.15 -17.08
N ASN A 64 -23.55 -9.98 -16.35
CA ASN A 64 -22.59 -10.90 -16.94
C ASN A 64 -23.29 -11.77 -18.00
N PRO A 65 -22.80 -11.82 -19.26
CA PRO A 65 -23.46 -12.52 -20.36
C PRO A 65 -23.62 -14.03 -20.14
N TYR A 66 -22.88 -14.61 -19.21
CA TYR A 66 -22.98 -16.04 -18.85
C TYR A 66 -23.89 -16.29 -17.63
N LEU A 67 -24.59 -15.27 -17.15
CA LEU A 67 -25.45 -15.39 -15.96
C LEU A 67 -26.76 -16.15 -16.27
N GLU A 68 -27.21 -16.14 -17.52
CA GLU A 68 -28.42 -16.85 -17.98
C GLU A 68 -29.68 -16.55 -17.15
N GLY A 69 -29.77 -15.31 -16.64
CA GLY A 69 -30.87 -14.84 -15.82
C GLY A 69 -30.82 -15.24 -14.33
N ARG A 70 -29.76 -15.90 -13.88
CA ARG A 70 -29.57 -16.23 -12.46
C ARG A 70 -29.32 -14.99 -11.62
N ASP A 71 -29.73 -15.05 -10.36
CA ASP A 71 -29.31 -14.13 -9.31
C ASP A 71 -28.16 -14.74 -8.53
N LEU A 72 -26.95 -14.74 -9.13
CA LEU A 72 -25.80 -15.38 -8.53
C LEU A 72 -25.35 -14.68 -7.24
N LEU A 73 -25.57 -13.36 -7.10
CA LEU A 73 -25.30 -12.63 -5.86
C LEU A 73 -26.19 -13.16 -4.73
N GLY A 74 -27.52 -13.20 -4.93
CA GLY A 74 -28.47 -13.71 -3.95
C GLY A 74 -28.18 -15.17 -3.57
N GLU A 75 -28.00 -16.05 -4.57
CA GLU A 75 -27.66 -17.46 -4.36
C GLU A 75 -26.38 -17.62 -3.52
N SER A 76 -25.36 -16.79 -3.80
CA SER A 76 -24.06 -16.88 -3.10
C SER A 76 -24.12 -16.35 -1.67
N VAL A 77 -24.87 -15.25 -1.43
CA VAL A 77 -25.10 -14.71 -0.07
C VAL A 77 -25.81 -15.72 0.81
N GLU A 78 -26.90 -16.30 0.30
CA GLU A 78 -27.68 -17.33 1.02
C GLU A 78 -26.81 -18.58 1.34
N ALA A 79 -26.03 -19.04 0.37
CA ALA A 79 -25.13 -20.17 0.55
C ALA A 79 -24.04 -19.85 1.59
N ALA A 80 -23.43 -18.69 1.54
CA ALA A 80 -22.42 -18.27 2.52
C ALA A 80 -22.99 -18.31 3.96
N HIS A 81 -24.17 -17.74 4.16
CA HIS A 81 -24.81 -17.73 5.47
C HIS A 81 -25.20 -19.13 5.96
N ARG A 82 -25.70 -20.03 5.07
CA ARG A 82 -25.96 -21.43 5.43
C ARG A 82 -24.72 -22.14 5.96
N HIS A 83 -23.55 -21.82 5.42
CA HIS A 83 -22.27 -22.39 5.85
C HIS A 83 -21.55 -21.56 6.93
N GLY A 84 -22.20 -20.53 7.49
CA GLY A 84 -21.66 -19.70 8.58
C GLY A 84 -20.51 -18.79 8.17
N LEU A 85 -20.46 -18.40 6.89
CA LEU A 85 -19.48 -17.50 6.33
C LEU A 85 -20.02 -16.06 6.26
N LYS A 86 -19.15 -15.07 6.49
CA LYS A 86 -19.43 -13.68 6.16
C LYS A 86 -19.21 -13.43 4.68
N TYR A 87 -20.14 -12.74 4.02
CA TYR A 87 -20.09 -12.46 2.60
C TYR A 87 -19.71 -11.01 2.33
N ILE A 88 -18.57 -10.81 1.64
CA ILE A 88 -18.09 -9.50 1.21
C ILE A 88 -18.33 -9.36 -0.29
N ALA A 89 -19.21 -8.44 -0.67
CA ALA A 89 -19.51 -8.16 -2.06
C ALA A 89 -18.40 -7.31 -2.69
N ARG A 90 -17.75 -7.83 -3.75
CA ARG A 90 -16.68 -7.14 -4.48
C ARG A 90 -17.25 -6.40 -5.67
N VAL A 91 -16.91 -5.13 -5.77
CA VAL A 91 -17.23 -4.27 -6.92
C VAL A 91 -15.96 -3.72 -7.57
N ASP A 92 -16.03 -3.43 -8.88
CA ASP A 92 -14.92 -2.83 -9.63
C ASP A 92 -15.45 -1.88 -10.70
N PHE A 93 -15.38 -0.60 -10.41
CA PHE A 93 -15.78 0.46 -11.35
C PHE A 93 -14.60 1.10 -12.08
N SER A 94 -13.40 0.52 -12.00
CA SER A 94 -12.19 1.09 -12.60
C SER A 94 -12.14 1.05 -14.12
N LYS A 95 -13.04 0.28 -14.73
CA LYS A 95 -13.16 0.10 -16.17
C LYS A 95 -14.55 -0.38 -16.54
N ALA A 96 -14.94 -0.17 -17.78
CA ALA A 96 -16.21 -0.64 -18.30
C ALA A 96 -16.08 -1.05 -19.78
N ASP A 97 -17.10 -1.75 -20.24
CA ASP A 97 -17.22 -2.31 -21.60
C ASP A 97 -17.26 -1.22 -22.68
N ASP A 98 -16.74 -1.53 -23.85
CA ASP A 98 -16.71 -0.62 -25.00
C ASP A 98 -18.10 -0.18 -25.47
N SER A 99 -19.12 -0.99 -25.30
CA SER A 99 -20.50 -0.63 -25.63
C SER A 99 -21.02 0.54 -24.76
N ILE A 100 -20.55 0.62 -23.51
CA ILE A 100 -20.84 1.75 -22.62
C ILE A 100 -20.03 2.98 -23.06
N PHE A 101 -18.77 2.80 -23.43
CA PHE A 101 -17.95 3.90 -23.93
C PHE A 101 -18.57 4.55 -25.18
N HIS A 102 -19.11 3.78 -26.09
CA HIS A 102 -19.78 4.33 -27.30
C HIS A 102 -21.05 5.12 -26.98
N GLN A 103 -21.74 4.81 -25.89
CA GLN A 103 -22.94 5.51 -25.45
C GLN A 103 -22.65 6.72 -24.57
N ARG A 104 -21.63 6.62 -23.70
CA ARG A 104 -21.31 7.60 -22.65
C ARG A 104 -19.80 7.88 -22.59
N PRO A 105 -19.18 8.38 -23.67
CA PRO A 105 -17.73 8.59 -23.76
C PRO A 105 -17.20 9.61 -22.74
N GLU A 106 -18.05 10.43 -22.15
CA GLU A 106 -17.71 11.40 -21.11
C GLU A 106 -17.39 10.77 -19.75
N TRP A 107 -17.80 9.54 -19.52
CA TRP A 107 -17.53 8.82 -18.26
C TRP A 107 -16.13 8.22 -18.18
N PHE A 108 -15.40 8.22 -19.30
CA PHE A 108 -14.13 7.50 -19.41
C PHE A 108 -12.91 8.42 -19.32
N ALA A 109 -11.82 7.86 -18.82
CA ALA A 109 -10.56 8.56 -18.71
C ALA A 109 -9.95 8.84 -20.10
N LYS A 110 -9.41 10.04 -20.27
CA LYS A 110 -8.88 10.53 -21.54
C LYS A 110 -7.47 11.09 -21.38
N THR A 111 -6.66 10.94 -22.44
CA THR A 111 -5.39 11.62 -22.59
C THR A 111 -5.61 13.15 -22.79
N PRO A 112 -4.54 13.96 -22.74
CA PRO A 112 -4.62 15.39 -23.10
C PRO A 112 -5.22 15.63 -24.50
N GLU A 113 -4.93 14.73 -25.45
CA GLU A 113 -5.43 14.80 -26.84
C GLU A 113 -6.88 14.28 -26.97
N GLY A 114 -7.51 13.88 -25.85
CA GLY A 114 -8.90 13.44 -25.81
C GLY A 114 -9.11 11.97 -26.18
N GLN A 115 -8.06 11.17 -26.34
CA GLN A 115 -8.17 9.74 -26.65
C GLN A 115 -8.55 8.95 -25.37
N PRO A 116 -9.42 7.95 -25.48
CA PRO A 116 -9.78 7.10 -24.34
C PRO A 116 -8.61 6.20 -23.94
N LEU A 117 -8.53 5.89 -22.65
CA LEU A 117 -7.54 4.95 -22.13
C LEU A 117 -8.07 3.52 -22.17
N ALA A 118 -7.59 2.71 -23.13
CA ALA A 118 -7.89 1.28 -23.18
C ALA A 118 -7.19 0.54 -22.03
N VAL A 119 -7.85 -0.47 -21.48
CA VAL A 119 -7.30 -1.36 -20.47
C VAL A 119 -7.01 -2.72 -21.08
N GLY A 120 -5.74 -3.07 -21.16
CA GLY A 120 -5.25 -4.27 -21.83
C GLY A 120 -5.13 -4.08 -23.34
N GLU A 121 -4.63 -5.12 -24.00
CA GLU A 121 -4.50 -5.13 -25.44
C GLU A 121 -5.79 -5.62 -26.12
N PRO A 122 -6.05 -5.24 -27.38
CA PRO A 122 -7.11 -5.83 -28.18
C PRO A 122 -6.92 -7.35 -28.22
N ARG A 123 -7.89 -8.09 -27.71
CA ARG A 123 -7.81 -9.55 -27.66
C ARG A 123 -8.53 -10.16 -28.84
N TYR A 124 -7.96 -11.25 -29.33
CA TYR A 124 -8.62 -12.07 -30.32
C TYR A 124 -9.76 -12.85 -29.67
N GLY A 125 -10.98 -12.74 -30.20
CA GLY A 125 -12.13 -13.49 -29.72
C GLY A 125 -13.32 -12.62 -29.30
N PRO A 126 -14.33 -13.19 -28.62
CA PRO A 126 -15.59 -12.53 -28.29
C PRO A 126 -15.50 -11.55 -27.12
N TRP A 127 -14.31 -11.18 -26.69
CA TRP A 127 -14.10 -10.29 -25.55
C TRP A 127 -14.21 -8.84 -25.96
N SER A 128 -15.08 -8.12 -25.27
CA SER A 128 -15.21 -6.68 -25.40
C SER A 128 -13.91 -5.99 -24.99
N LEU A 129 -13.58 -4.91 -25.67
CA LEU A 129 -12.54 -4.01 -25.25
C LEU A 129 -13.02 -3.28 -23.99
N LEU A 130 -12.17 -3.19 -22.97
CA LEU A 130 -12.46 -2.43 -21.77
C LEU A 130 -11.75 -1.07 -21.82
N TYR A 131 -12.45 -0.04 -21.43
CA TYR A 131 -11.89 1.30 -21.24
C TYR A 131 -11.86 1.69 -19.77
N ALA A 132 -10.81 2.42 -19.40
CA ALA A 132 -10.68 2.94 -18.05
C ALA A 132 -11.73 4.03 -17.79
N THR A 133 -12.46 3.91 -16.70
CA THR A 133 -13.40 4.92 -16.25
C THR A 133 -12.67 6.09 -15.58
N CYS A 134 -13.28 7.26 -15.61
CA CYS A 134 -12.77 8.43 -14.90
C CYS A 134 -13.25 8.41 -13.44
N THR A 135 -12.35 8.56 -12.48
CA THR A 135 -12.68 8.65 -11.05
C THR A 135 -13.69 9.78 -10.74
N ASN A 136 -13.63 10.87 -11.51
CA ASN A 136 -14.56 12.00 -11.38
C ASN A 136 -15.79 11.87 -12.30
N GLY A 137 -15.87 10.83 -13.12
CA GLY A 137 -16.95 10.63 -14.08
C GLY A 137 -18.17 9.96 -13.48
N GLY A 138 -19.31 10.04 -14.19
CA GLY A 138 -20.60 9.52 -13.73
C GLY A 138 -20.61 8.02 -13.47
N TYR A 139 -19.79 7.22 -14.21
CA TYR A 139 -19.71 5.78 -13.99
C TYR A 139 -19.17 5.42 -12.59
N CYS A 140 -18.19 6.17 -12.09
CA CYS A 140 -17.66 6.01 -10.73
C CYS A 140 -18.46 6.80 -9.67
N GLY A 141 -19.58 7.39 -10.03
CA GLY A 141 -20.39 8.25 -9.17
C GLY A 141 -21.89 7.99 -9.27
N GLU A 142 -22.63 9.09 -9.35
CA GLU A 142 -24.10 9.11 -9.21
C GLU A 142 -24.85 8.38 -10.32
N ASP A 143 -24.26 8.25 -11.53
CA ASP A 143 -24.96 7.63 -12.65
C ASP A 143 -24.96 6.10 -12.58
N VAL A 144 -23.91 5.48 -12.05
CA VAL A 144 -23.77 4.01 -12.03
C VAL A 144 -23.33 3.49 -10.66
N ALA A 145 -22.19 3.94 -10.11
CA ALA A 145 -21.64 3.32 -8.90
C ALA A 145 -22.57 3.44 -7.69
N HIS A 146 -23.19 4.62 -7.46
CA HIS A 146 -24.09 4.80 -6.33
C HIS A 146 -25.35 3.92 -6.45
N PRO A 147 -26.12 3.91 -7.57
CA PRO A 147 -27.27 3.02 -7.72
C PRO A 147 -26.89 1.52 -7.64
N VAL A 148 -25.74 1.12 -8.16
CA VAL A 148 -25.27 -0.27 -8.05
C VAL A 148 -24.99 -0.65 -6.60
N MET A 149 -24.42 0.28 -5.80
CA MET A 149 -24.24 0.04 -4.37
C MET A 149 -25.58 -0.10 -3.64
N GLU A 150 -26.58 0.71 -4.00
CA GLU A 150 -27.93 0.58 -3.45
C GLU A 150 -28.55 -0.77 -3.76
N GLU A 151 -28.43 -1.26 -5.00
CA GLU A 151 -28.91 -2.61 -5.36
C GLU A 151 -28.18 -3.70 -4.56
N ILE A 152 -26.85 -3.66 -4.48
CA ILE A 152 -26.06 -4.66 -3.76
C ILE A 152 -26.38 -4.67 -2.24
N LEU A 153 -26.58 -3.48 -1.65
CA LEU A 153 -26.92 -3.36 -0.23
C LEU A 153 -28.37 -3.77 0.10
N SER A 154 -29.23 -3.99 -0.92
CA SER A 154 -30.53 -4.61 -0.72
C SER A 154 -30.44 -6.11 -0.44
N TYR A 155 -29.34 -6.76 -0.80
CA TYR A 155 -29.01 -8.11 -0.38
C TYR A 155 -28.44 -8.11 1.04
N ASP A 156 -28.48 -9.27 1.71
CA ASP A 156 -27.96 -9.41 3.07
C ASP A 156 -26.43 -9.63 3.10
N VAL A 157 -25.70 -8.71 2.41
CA VAL A 157 -24.22 -8.75 2.41
C VAL A 157 -23.67 -8.27 3.75
N ASP A 158 -22.55 -8.86 4.18
CA ASP A 158 -21.89 -8.51 5.45
C ASP A 158 -20.79 -7.47 5.29
N GLY A 159 -20.32 -7.23 4.07
CA GLY A 159 -19.28 -6.23 3.77
C GLY A 159 -19.24 -5.85 2.29
N LEU A 160 -18.63 -4.72 2.01
CA LEU A 160 -18.38 -4.24 0.64
C LEU A 160 -16.89 -4.04 0.41
N PHE A 161 -16.39 -4.46 -0.75
CA PHE A 161 -15.01 -4.25 -1.17
C PHE A 161 -14.95 -3.62 -2.56
N TYR A 162 -14.32 -2.45 -2.66
CA TYR A 162 -14.12 -1.77 -3.94
C TYR A 162 -12.72 -2.07 -4.49
N ASN A 163 -12.66 -2.97 -5.47
CA ASN A 163 -11.44 -3.33 -6.16
C ASN A 163 -10.99 -2.24 -7.14
N GLY A 164 -9.67 -2.04 -7.25
CA GLY A 164 -9.11 -1.10 -8.22
C GLY A 164 -9.43 0.37 -7.96
N ALA A 165 -9.91 0.69 -6.74
CA ALA A 165 -10.13 2.07 -6.32
C ALA A 165 -8.81 2.83 -6.30
N SER A 166 -8.54 3.62 -7.34
CA SER A 166 -7.30 4.40 -7.47
C SER A 166 -7.55 5.66 -8.30
N TYR A 167 -6.75 6.68 -8.05
CA TYR A 167 -6.72 7.83 -8.95
C TYR A 167 -6.07 7.44 -10.28
N ARG A 168 -6.69 7.87 -11.36
CA ARG A 168 -6.15 7.78 -12.71
C ARG A 168 -5.99 9.18 -13.31
N VAL A 169 -4.83 9.48 -13.86
CA VAL A 169 -4.63 10.72 -14.63
C VAL A 169 -5.64 10.78 -15.76
N CYS A 170 -6.39 11.88 -15.82
CA CYS A 170 -7.49 12.02 -16.77
C CYS A 170 -7.70 13.47 -17.17
N HIS A 171 -7.85 13.71 -18.47
CA HIS A 171 -8.11 15.02 -19.08
C HIS A 171 -9.52 15.13 -19.70
N CYS A 172 -10.48 14.33 -19.23
CA CYS A 172 -11.87 14.43 -19.67
C CYS A 172 -12.50 15.78 -19.27
N GLY A 173 -13.64 16.11 -19.86
CA GLY A 173 -14.32 17.38 -19.60
C GLY A 173 -14.66 17.60 -18.12
N GLU A 174 -15.03 16.53 -17.39
CA GLU A 174 -15.34 16.61 -15.97
C GLU A 174 -14.11 16.91 -15.11
N CYS A 175 -12.96 16.27 -15.40
CA CYS A 175 -11.71 16.59 -14.71
C CYS A 175 -11.27 18.04 -14.96
N ARG A 176 -11.35 18.52 -16.21
CA ARG A 176 -11.03 19.92 -16.55
C ARG A 176 -11.98 20.88 -15.82
N ARG A 177 -13.28 20.59 -15.76
CA ARG A 177 -14.26 21.41 -15.04
C ARG A 177 -13.96 21.48 -13.54
N ARG A 178 -13.79 20.31 -12.88
CA ARG A 178 -13.52 20.24 -11.43
C ARG A 178 -12.19 20.87 -11.05
N TYR A 179 -11.17 20.75 -11.89
CA TYR A 179 -9.88 21.38 -11.65
C TYR A 179 -10.00 22.91 -11.68
N ARG A 180 -10.69 23.44 -12.69
CA ARG A 180 -10.96 24.88 -12.79
C ARG A 180 -11.78 25.39 -11.60
N GLU A 181 -12.78 24.66 -11.17
CA GLU A 181 -13.58 25.02 -9.99
C GLU A 181 -12.76 25.01 -8.69
N ALA A 182 -11.85 24.07 -8.55
CA ALA A 182 -11.02 23.95 -7.34
C ALA A 182 -9.90 25.00 -7.25
N TYR A 183 -9.30 25.36 -8.39
CA TYR A 183 -8.07 26.17 -8.40
C TYR A 183 -8.17 27.46 -9.21
N GLY A 184 -9.26 27.68 -9.95
CA GLY A 184 -9.39 28.83 -10.85
C GLY A 184 -8.50 28.78 -12.09
N GLU A 185 -7.91 27.63 -12.39
CA GLU A 185 -6.92 27.42 -13.45
C GLU A 185 -7.36 26.29 -14.39
N GLU A 186 -6.82 26.28 -15.61
CA GLU A 186 -7.02 25.15 -16.53
C GLU A 186 -6.16 23.96 -16.08
N LEU A 187 -6.70 22.74 -16.28
CA LEU A 187 -5.97 21.50 -16.02
C LEU A 187 -4.79 21.39 -16.99
N PRO A 188 -3.53 21.37 -16.51
CA PRO A 188 -2.35 21.22 -17.36
C PRO A 188 -2.37 19.91 -18.14
N ASP A 189 -1.73 19.88 -19.32
CA ASP A 189 -1.58 18.64 -20.09
C ASP A 189 -0.52 17.71 -19.49
N ASP A 190 0.53 18.28 -18.89
CA ASP A 190 1.55 17.54 -18.16
C ASP A 190 1.09 17.24 -16.72
N PRO A 191 0.91 15.97 -16.34
CA PRO A 191 0.53 15.59 -14.97
C PRO A 191 1.52 16.06 -13.89
N GLY A 192 2.80 16.27 -14.25
CA GLY A 192 3.83 16.82 -13.36
C GLY A 192 3.58 18.26 -12.92
N GLN A 193 2.67 18.96 -13.60
CA GLN A 193 2.27 20.33 -13.31
C GLN A 193 0.91 20.41 -12.56
N PHE A 194 0.30 19.28 -12.25
CA PHE A 194 -0.93 19.27 -11.47
C PHE A 194 -0.69 19.83 -10.07
N ARG A 195 -1.71 20.47 -9.51
CA ARG A 195 -1.69 20.81 -8.08
C ARG A 195 -1.50 19.55 -7.24
N ASP A 196 -0.63 19.62 -6.25
CA ASP A 196 -0.18 18.47 -5.44
C ASP A 196 -1.31 17.67 -4.81
N ASP A 197 -2.42 18.32 -4.46
CA ASP A 197 -3.57 17.71 -3.83
C ASP A 197 -4.66 17.22 -4.83
N TRP A 198 -4.48 17.44 -6.14
CA TRP A 198 -5.52 17.13 -7.13
C TRP A 198 -5.88 15.64 -7.18
N ALA A 199 -4.88 14.77 -7.20
CA ALA A 199 -5.09 13.34 -7.23
C ALA A 199 -5.83 12.86 -5.97
N GLN A 200 -5.41 13.35 -4.81
CA GLN A 200 -6.05 13.06 -3.53
C GLN A 200 -7.47 13.59 -3.45
N ARG A 201 -7.68 14.83 -3.82
CA ARG A 201 -9.01 15.47 -3.84
C ARG A 201 -10.00 14.71 -4.72
N SER A 202 -9.57 14.28 -5.90
CA SER A 202 -10.39 13.47 -6.81
C SER A 202 -10.71 12.10 -6.24
N PHE A 203 -9.71 11.39 -5.76
CA PHE A 203 -9.84 10.02 -5.25
C PHE A 203 -10.61 9.97 -3.93
N VAL A 204 -10.17 10.74 -2.93
CA VAL A 204 -10.82 10.76 -1.61
C VAL A 204 -12.25 11.30 -1.70
N GLY A 205 -12.47 12.32 -2.54
CA GLY A 205 -13.82 12.86 -2.74
C GLY A 205 -14.80 11.82 -3.31
N ASN A 206 -14.35 11.01 -4.28
CA ASN A 206 -15.16 9.91 -4.82
C ASN A 206 -15.42 8.85 -3.76
N MET A 207 -14.39 8.39 -3.05
CA MET A 207 -14.54 7.36 -2.01
C MET A 207 -15.45 7.82 -0.87
N GLN A 208 -15.32 9.06 -0.43
CA GLN A 208 -16.21 9.64 0.59
C GLN A 208 -17.67 9.72 0.12
N ALA A 209 -17.89 10.01 -1.16
CA ALA A 209 -19.24 10.04 -1.72
C ALA A 209 -19.89 8.66 -1.66
N ILE A 210 -19.19 7.62 -2.12
CA ILE A 210 -19.65 6.24 -2.09
C ILE A 210 -19.86 5.76 -0.64
N HIS A 211 -18.90 6.03 0.24
CA HIS A 211 -18.97 5.66 1.66
C HIS A 211 -20.23 6.27 2.32
N ARG A 212 -20.53 7.56 2.04
CA ARG A 212 -21.76 8.19 2.54
C ARG A 212 -23.03 7.49 2.06
N VAL A 213 -23.09 7.11 0.78
CA VAL A 213 -24.25 6.37 0.23
C VAL A 213 -24.40 5.04 0.94
N CYS A 214 -23.33 4.26 1.06
CA CYS A 214 -23.37 2.96 1.72
C CYS A 214 -23.79 3.05 3.18
N HIS A 215 -23.18 3.96 3.95
CA HIS A 215 -23.49 4.13 5.36
C HIS A 215 -24.88 4.72 5.65
N ALA A 216 -25.44 5.51 4.71
CA ALA A 216 -26.82 5.99 4.83
C ALA A 216 -27.84 4.84 4.71
N LEU A 217 -27.51 3.80 3.94
CA LEU A 217 -28.37 2.64 3.71
C LEU A 217 -28.14 1.53 4.75
N ARG A 218 -26.88 1.16 4.97
CA ARG A 218 -26.47 0.05 5.84
C ARG A 218 -25.23 0.44 6.67
N PRO A 219 -25.43 1.16 7.79
CA PRO A 219 -24.32 1.61 8.67
C PRO A 219 -23.64 0.43 9.40
N ASP A 220 -24.23 -0.75 9.38
CA ASP A 220 -23.73 -2.01 9.94
C ASP A 220 -22.81 -2.77 8.98
N VAL A 221 -22.80 -2.44 7.69
CA VAL A 221 -21.99 -3.09 6.66
C VAL A 221 -20.67 -2.33 6.47
N PRO A 222 -19.51 -2.93 6.80
CA PRO A 222 -18.23 -2.26 6.65
C PRO A 222 -17.86 -2.07 5.19
N TRP A 223 -17.23 -0.93 4.91
CA TRP A 223 -16.59 -0.62 3.64
C TRP A 223 -15.11 -0.96 3.71
N LEU A 224 -14.67 -1.93 2.92
CA LEU A 224 -13.27 -2.33 2.81
C LEU A 224 -12.59 -1.54 1.70
N GLY A 225 -11.65 -0.68 2.07
CA GLY A 225 -10.89 0.17 1.16
C GLY A 225 -9.66 -0.54 0.62
N HIS A 226 -9.53 -0.63 -0.71
CA HIS A 226 -8.39 -1.24 -1.38
C HIS A 226 -7.24 -0.22 -1.58
N TYR A 227 -5.98 -0.66 -1.41
CA TYR A 227 -4.76 0.17 -1.59
C TYR A 227 -4.64 1.37 -0.64
N TRP A 228 -5.17 1.27 0.55
CA TRP A 228 -5.22 2.39 1.51
C TRP A 228 -4.10 2.39 2.52
N LEU A 229 -3.30 1.33 2.53
CA LEU A 229 -2.14 1.26 3.42
C LEU A 229 -0.93 1.93 2.77
N PRO A 230 -0.07 2.55 3.59
CA PRO A 230 1.06 3.34 3.11
C PRO A 230 2.16 2.53 2.41
N ASP A 231 2.11 1.20 2.45
CA ASP A 231 3.04 0.34 1.73
C ASP A 231 3.08 0.64 0.22
N ARG A 232 1.96 1.06 -0.37
CA ARG A 232 1.92 1.50 -1.76
C ARG A 232 2.70 2.78 -2.03
N MET A 233 2.93 3.62 -1.04
CA MET A 233 3.78 4.80 -1.17
C MET A 233 5.24 4.46 -1.41
N MET A 234 5.65 3.23 -1.12
CA MET A 234 6.98 2.70 -1.44
C MET A 234 7.13 2.39 -2.94
N HIS A 235 6.05 2.44 -3.71
CA HIS A 235 6.07 2.28 -5.15
C HIS A 235 6.35 3.61 -5.86
N SER A 236 7.26 3.59 -6.85
CA SER A 236 7.59 4.76 -7.66
C SER A 236 6.38 5.38 -8.37
N VAL A 237 5.43 4.55 -8.81
CA VAL A 237 4.20 4.98 -9.49
C VAL A 237 3.29 5.80 -8.59
N LEU A 238 3.17 5.45 -7.31
CA LEU A 238 2.31 6.18 -6.37
C LEU A 238 2.96 7.46 -5.83
N ARG A 239 4.29 7.51 -5.79
CA ARG A 239 5.01 8.74 -5.45
C ARG A 239 4.70 9.87 -6.43
N SER A 240 4.55 9.55 -7.72
CA SER A 240 4.26 10.53 -8.77
C SER A 240 2.83 11.11 -8.72
N HIS A 241 1.90 10.48 -8.01
CA HIS A 241 0.49 10.86 -7.99
C HIS A 241 0.05 11.64 -6.74
N GLY A 242 0.97 12.02 -5.86
CA GLY A 242 0.70 12.92 -4.74
C GLY A 242 -0.31 12.42 -3.70
N LEU A 243 -0.61 11.11 -3.66
CA LEU A 243 -1.52 10.55 -2.67
C LEU A 243 -0.91 10.68 -1.27
N ARG A 244 -1.47 11.57 -0.46
CA ARG A 244 -1.17 11.68 0.97
C ARG A 244 -2.09 10.73 1.72
N LEU A 245 -1.59 10.12 2.78
CA LEU A 245 -2.49 9.44 3.72
C LEU A 245 -3.40 10.49 4.32
N PRO A 246 -4.71 10.35 4.19
CA PRO A 246 -5.61 11.28 4.84
C PRO A 246 -5.57 11.06 6.35
N ALA A 247 -5.53 12.13 7.10
CA ALA A 247 -5.65 12.12 8.56
C ALA A 247 -6.98 11.50 9.07
N ALA A 248 -7.87 11.08 8.16
CA ALA A 248 -9.21 10.61 8.48
C ALA A 248 -9.60 9.37 7.67
N LEU A 249 -8.83 8.27 7.80
CA LEU A 249 -9.19 6.98 7.18
C LEU A 249 -10.66 6.60 7.40
N GLY A 250 -11.18 6.72 8.61
CA GLY A 250 -12.56 6.36 8.93
C GLY A 250 -13.67 7.15 8.22
N THR A 251 -13.34 8.17 7.42
CA THR A 251 -14.35 8.92 6.65
C THR A 251 -14.63 8.34 5.27
N TYR A 252 -13.86 7.35 4.84
CA TYR A 252 -13.97 6.79 3.49
C TYR A 252 -13.60 5.30 3.39
N ALA A 253 -13.20 4.68 4.47
CA ALA A 253 -13.07 3.23 4.62
C ALA A 253 -13.16 2.87 6.11
N ASP A 254 -13.86 1.77 6.42
CA ASP A 254 -13.96 1.24 7.78
C ASP A 254 -12.81 0.29 8.08
N VAL A 255 -12.38 -0.45 7.07
CA VAL A 255 -11.29 -1.42 7.16
C VAL A 255 -10.40 -1.28 5.94
N PRO A 256 -9.18 -0.79 6.08
CA PRO A 256 -8.24 -0.74 4.96
C PRO A 256 -7.64 -2.10 4.66
N CYS A 257 -7.53 -2.35 3.36
CA CYS A 257 -6.90 -3.54 2.81
C CYS A 257 -5.70 -3.14 1.94
N SER A 258 -4.67 -3.98 1.88
CA SER A 258 -3.54 -3.78 0.98
C SER A 258 -3.05 -5.07 0.34
N GLU A 259 -2.50 -4.96 -0.86
CA GLU A 259 -1.81 -6.02 -1.59
C GLU A 259 -0.30 -5.74 -1.57
N PRO A 260 0.45 -6.14 -0.53
CA PRO A 260 1.86 -5.80 -0.37
C PRO A 260 2.76 -6.49 -1.40
N ALA A 261 2.40 -7.70 -1.74
CA ALA A 261 3.10 -8.47 -2.75
C ALA A 261 2.52 -8.13 -4.13
N ASP A 262 3.01 -7.09 -4.77
CA ASP A 262 2.57 -6.71 -6.11
C ASP A 262 3.15 -7.63 -7.20
N ILE A 263 3.08 -8.93 -6.94
CA ILE A 263 3.45 -9.99 -7.89
C ILE A 263 2.62 -9.86 -9.17
N LEU A 264 1.41 -9.33 -9.03
CA LEU A 264 0.49 -9.19 -10.15
C LEU A 264 0.97 -8.22 -11.22
N ASN A 265 1.62 -7.11 -10.83
CA ASN A 265 2.05 -6.09 -11.78
C ASN A 265 3.51 -6.22 -12.19
N ALA A 266 4.39 -6.55 -11.25
CA ALA A 266 5.82 -6.65 -11.50
C ALA A 266 6.25 -8.01 -12.10
N GLY A 267 5.42 -9.02 -11.93
CA GLY A 267 5.76 -10.40 -12.31
C GLY A 267 6.81 -11.00 -11.37
N TYR A 268 7.28 -12.19 -11.75
CA TYR A 268 8.18 -12.97 -10.90
C TYR A 268 9.59 -12.37 -10.77
N LEU A 269 9.99 -11.52 -11.71
CA LEU A 269 11.35 -10.95 -11.78
C LEU A 269 11.58 -9.78 -10.82
N GLU A 270 10.50 -9.13 -10.35
CA GLU A 270 10.58 -7.97 -9.46
C GLU A 270 9.95 -8.26 -8.09
N LYS A 271 10.24 -9.42 -7.53
CA LYS A 271 9.72 -9.79 -6.22
C LYS A 271 10.07 -8.78 -5.15
N ARG A 272 9.09 -8.42 -4.35
CA ARG A 272 9.34 -7.73 -3.09
C ARG A 272 10.04 -8.66 -2.10
N PRO A 273 10.85 -8.11 -1.19
CA PRO A 273 11.41 -8.90 -0.09
C PRO A 273 10.30 -9.63 0.66
N SER A 274 10.56 -10.87 1.05
CA SER A 274 9.55 -11.74 1.69
C SER A 274 9.00 -11.19 3.02
N TRP A 275 9.73 -10.30 3.70
CA TRP A 275 9.27 -9.59 4.90
C TRP A 275 8.26 -8.45 4.61
N TYR A 276 8.04 -8.11 3.35
CA TYR A 276 7.25 -6.94 2.96
C TYR A 276 5.78 -7.02 3.41
N SER A 277 5.17 -8.20 3.38
CA SER A 277 3.80 -8.39 3.87
C SER A 277 3.67 -8.18 5.39
N GLY A 278 4.71 -8.56 6.15
CA GLY A 278 4.78 -8.27 7.58
C GLY A 278 4.95 -6.78 7.87
N MET A 279 5.79 -6.09 7.09
CA MET A 279 5.90 -4.63 7.15
C MET A 279 4.54 -3.96 6.90
N THR A 280 3.82 -4.38 5.86
CA THR A 280 2.47 -3.85 5.56
C THR A 280 1.51 -4.04 6.73
N ALA A 281 1.51 -5.21 7.36
CA ALA A 281 0.67 -5.48 8.52
C ALA A 281 1.03 -4.54 9.70
N ARG A 282 2.32 -4.39 10.04
CA ARG A 282 2.76 -3.47 11.11
C ARG A 282 2.40 -2.02 10.81
N LEU A 283 2.66 -1.57 9.58
CA LEU A 283 2.40 -0.20 9.19
C LEU A 283 0.89 0.09 9.19
N GLY A 284 0.09 -0.87 8.71
CA GLY A 284 -1.36 -0.80 8.78
C GLY A 284 -1.86 -0.67 10.21
N ARG A 285 -1.33 -1.44 11.15
CA ARG A 285 -1.68 -1.32 12.58
C ARG A 285 -1.36 0.06 13.15
N ALA A 286 -0.20 0.62 12.80
CA ALA A 286 0.18 1.97 13.25
C ALA A 286 -0.80 3.03 12.73
N VAL A 287 -1.18 2.94 11.44
CA VAL A 287 -2.15 3.86 10.81
C VAL A 287 -3.54 3.73 11.44
N LEU A 288 -3.92 2.52 11.85
CA LEU A 288 -5.26 2.20 12.37
C LEU A 288 -5.36 2.25 13.90
N GLY A 289 -4.37 2.78 14.57
CA GLY A 289 -4.38 2.86 16.04
C GLY A 289 -4.45 1.50 16.74
N GLY A 290 -3.78 0.48 16.15
CA GLY A 290 -3.71 -0.87 16.71
C GLY A 290 -4.69 -1.89 16.11
N VAL A 291 -5.68 -1.46 15.34
CA VAL A 291 -6.62 -2.38 14.66
C VAL A 291 -5.89 -3.22 13.60
N PRO A 292 -6.11 -4.55 13.55
CA PRO A 292 -5.51 -5.41 12.54
C PRO A 292 -5.92 -5.03 11.12
N PRO A 293 -4.98 -4.69 10.21
CA PRO A 293 -5.29 -4.45 8.81
C PRO A 293 -5.56 -5.76 8.08
N ILE A 294 -6.27 -5.70 6.97
CA ILE A 294 -6.43 -6.84 6.07
C ILE A 294 -5.32 -6.81 5.02
N VAL A 295 -4.58 -7.92 4.91
CA VAL A 295 -3.47 -8.08 3.96
C VAL A 295 -3.83 -9.13 2.93
N ILE A 296 -3.91 -8.70 1.67
CA ILE A 296 -4.32 -9.53 0.53
C ILE A 296 -3.09 -10.18 -0.07
N ILE A 297 -3.04 -11.50 -0.06
CA ILE A 297 -1.93 -12.28 -0.62
C ILE A 297 -2.43 -13.11 -1.80
N HIS A 298 -1.79 -12.93 -2.96
CA HIS A 298 -2.08 -13.71 -4.14
C HIS A 298 -1.34 -15.04 -4.12
N ALA A 299 -2.08 -16.09 -4.49
CA ALA A 299 -1.55 -17.44 -4.57
C ALA A 299 -0.80 -17.72 -5.89
N CYS A 300 -0.87 -16.82 -6.86
CA CYS A 300 -0.31 -16.99 -8.19
C CYS A 300 1.04 -16.31 -8.37
N THR A 301 1.78 -16.72 -9.42
CA THR A 301 3.12 -16.19 -9.73
C THR A 301 3.11 -14.84 -10.46
N GLY A 302 1.96 -14.38 -10.89
CA GLY A 302 1.80 -13.08 -11.57
C GLY A 302 0.51 -13.00 -12.40
N MET A 303 0.19 -11.79 -12.89
CA MET A 303 -1.04 -11.52 -13.67
C MET A 303 -1.20 -12.40 -14.89
N SER A 304 -0.09 -12.67 -15.60
CA SER A 304 -0.10 -13.49 -16.80
C SER A 304 -0.24 -14.99 -16.51
N TRP A 305 0.02 -15.42 -15.27
CA TRP A 305 0.04 -16.82 -14.85
C TRP A 305 -0.82 -17.08 -13.61
N ARG A 306 -2.03 -16.56 -13.60
CA ARG A 306 -2.94 -16.65 -12.45
C ARG A 306 -3.33 -18.08 -12.05
N HIS A 307 -3.20 -19.04 -12.97
CA HIS A 307 -3.51 -20.44 -12.72
C HIS A 307 -2.29 -21.28 -12.32
N THR A 308 -1.12 -20.64 -12.13
CA THR A 308 0.09 -21.27 -11.60
C THR A 308 0.33 -20.80 -10.20
N THR A 309 0.42 -21.73 -9.26
CA THR A 309 0.58 -21.39 -7.83
C THR A 309 2.03 -21.05 -7.49
N LEU A 310 2.18 -20.23 -6.44
CA LEU A 310 3.47 -20.04 -5.78
C LEU A 310 3.96 -21.37 -5.18
N PRO A 311 5.29 -21.56 -5.02
CA PRO A 311 5.81 -22.66 -4.22
C PRO A 311 5.20 -22.66 -2.81
N GLU A 312 4.86 -23.85 -2.29
CA GLU A 312 4.17 -24.01 -1.02
C GLU A 312 4.85 -23.26 0.14
N HIS A 313 6.16 -23.48 0.32
CA HIS A 313 6.91 -22.88 1.43
C HIS A 313 7.00 -21.36 1.30
N GLU A 314 7.09 -20.86 0.08
CA GLU A 314 7.09 -19.43 -0.18
C GLU A 314 5.75 -18.80 0.21
N TYR A 315 4.63 -19.41 -0.21
CA TYR A 315 3.31 -18.90 0.12
C TYR A 315 3.06 -18.94 1.64
N ARG A 316 3.41 -20.04 2.32
CA ARG A 316 3.35 -20.14 3.79
C ARG A 316 4.17 -19.05 4.48
N TYR A 317 5.34 -18.73 3.94
CA TYR A 317 6.18 -17.68 4.50
C TYR A 317 5.49 -16.31 4.41
N TRP A 318 4.92 -15.95 3.26
CA TRP A 318 4.17 -14.72 3.09
C TRP A 318 2.98 -14.62 4.07
N LEU A 319 2.22 -15.71 4.22
CA LEU A 319 1.09 -15.78 5.16
C LEU A 319 1.55 -15.62 6.61
N SER A 320 2.64 -16.29 6.98
CA SER A 320 3.22 -16.23 8.33
C SER A 320 3.67 -14.82 8.70
N GLN A 321 4.25 -14.09 7.75
CA GLN A 321 4.64 -12.70 7.95
C GLN A 321 3.44 -11.81 8.31
N VAL A 322 2.31 -11.98 7.64
CA VAL A 322 1.10 -11.20 7.94
C VAL A 322 0.63 -11.46 9.37
N VAL A 323 0.46 -12.73 9.72
CA VAL A 323 -0.11 -13.13 11.03
C VAL A 323 0.84 -12.80 12.18
N ALA A 324 2.14 -13.08 12.02
CA ALA A 324 3.15 -12.77 13.04
C ALA A 324 3.26 -11.27 13.35
N HIS A 325 2.80 -10.41 12.44
CA HIS A 325 2.82 -8.97 12.58
C HIS A 325 1.43 -8.38 12.88
N GLY A 326 0.46 -9.25 13.22
CA GLY A 326 -0.87 -8.87 13.69
C GLY A 326 -1.81 -8.37 12.60
N GLY A 327 -1.64 -8.82 11.36
CA GLY A 327 -2.57 -8.59 10.25
C GLY A 327 -3.57 -9.73 10.08
N ASN A 328 -4.70 -9.42 9.48
CA ASN A 328 -5.70 -10.38 9.01
C ASN A 328 -5.38 -10.85 7.59
N LEU A 329 -5.63 -12.13 7.31
CA LEU A 329 -5.34 -12.73 6.01
C LEU A 329 -6.53 -12.65 5.06
N TRP A 330 -6.17 -12.34 3.80
CA TRP A 330 -7.06 -12.51 2.66
C TRP A 330 -6.32 -13.26 1.56
N HIS A 331 -6.72 -14.50 1.34
CA HIS A 331 -6.21 -15.34 0.25
C HIS A 331 -6.97 -15.04 -1.04
N THR A 332 -6.24 -14.80 -2.13
CA THR A 332 -6.86 -14.60 -3.45
C THR A 332 -6.61 -15.81 -4.33
N LEU A 333 -7.67 -16.53 -4.67
CA LEU A 333 -7.69 -17.61 -5.64
C LEU A 333 -8.21 -17.09 -6.99
N THR A 334 -7.76 -17.65 -8.10
CA THR A 334 -8.32 -17.35 -9.43
C THR A 334 -9.23 -18.49 -9.87
N GLY A 335 -10.49 -18.17 -10.16
CA GLY A 335 -11.52 -19.16 -10.45
C GLY A 335 -12.04 -19.90 -9.22
N ILE A 336 -12.96 -20.83 -9.42
CA ILE A 336 -13.59 -21.61 -8.36
C ILE A 336 -12.69 -22.78 -7.93
N PRO A 337 -12.75 -23.22 -6.65
CA PRO A 337 -11.87 -24.29 -6.13
C PRO A 337 -11.91 -25.58 -6.96
N ASN A 338 -13.09 -25.97 -7.46
CA ASN A 338 -13.25 -27.20 -8.25
C ASN A 338 -12.58 -27.17 -9.63
N THR A 339 -12.33 -25.97 -10.18
CA THR A 339 -11.69 -25.81 -11.50
C THR A 339 -10.20 -25.48 -11.39
N GLN A 340 -9.63 -25.44 -10.18
CA GLN A 340 -8.20 -25.22 -10.00
C GLN A 340 -7.41 -26.42 -10.54
N TYR A 341 -6.61 -26.18 -11.58
CA TYR A 341 -5.68 -27.20 -12.11
C TYR A 341 -4.54 -27.47 -11.14
N ASP A 342 -3.95 -26.41 -10.60
CA ASP A 342 -2.90 -26.50 -9.59
C ASP A 342 -3.52 -26.42 -8.19
N ARG A 343 -3.77 -27.58 -7.60
CA ARG A 343 -4.46 -27.68 -6.31
C ARG A 343 -3.55 -27.49 -5.11
N ARG A 344 -2.24 -27.40 -5.28
CA ARG A 344 -1.28 -27.23 -4.17
C ARG A 344 -1.64 -26.04 -3.27
N ILE A 345 -2.18 -24.97 -3.85
CA ILE A 345 -2.57 -23.80 -3.09
C ILE A 345 -3.74 -24.07 -2.13
N LEU A 346 -4.68 -24.92 -2.52
CA LEU A 346 -5.84 -25.24 -1.69
C LEU A 346 -5.38 -25.95 -0.41
N ASP A 347 -4.41 -26.89 -0.51
CA ASP A 347 -3.83 -27.59 0.62
C ASP A 347 -3.09 -26.62 1.56
N VAL A 348 -2.36 -25.65 0.98
CA VAL A 348 -1.68 -24.62 1.77
C VAL A 348 -2.68 -23.73 2.51
N VAL A 349 -3.69 -23.20 1.81
CA VAL A 349 -4.72 -22.34 2.41
C VAL A 349 -5.48 -23.10 3.50
N GLY A 350 -5.97 -24.30 3.21
CA GLY A 350 -6.73 -25.13 4.16
C GLY A 350 -5.92 -25.43 5.43
N SER A 351 -4.71 -25.96 5.28
CA SER A 351 -3.88 -26.32 6.43
C SER A 351 -3.41 -25.10 7.24
N PHE A 352 -3.15 -23.95 6.59
CA PHE A 352 -2.76 -22.73 7.28
C PHE A 352 -3.95 -22.12 8.03
N ASN A 353 -5.11 -22.00 7.40
CA ASN A 353 -6.31 -21.49 8.03
C ASN A 353 -6.80 -22.39 9.17
N ALA A 354 -6.68 -23.74 9.05
CA ALA A 354 -6.97 -24.68 10.14
C ALA A 354 -6.07 -24.43 11.35
N LEU A 355 -4.79 -24.08 11.13
CA LEU A 355 -3.88 -23.69 12.21
C LEU A 355 -4.37 -22.40 12.89
N LEU A 356 -4.74 -21.39 12.11
CA LEU A 356 -5.24 -20.11 12.64
C LEU A 356 -6.57 -20.29 13.39
N GLU A 357 -7.50 -21.09 12.87
CA GLU A 357 -8.77 -21.40 13.53
C GLU A 357 -8.56 -22.06 14.89
N ARG A 358 -7.63 -23.02 14.98
CA ARG A 358 -7.28 -23.71 16.23
C ARG A 358 -6.70 -22.76 17.28
N HIS A 359 -6.00 -21.71 16.85
CA HIS A 359 -5.29 -20.77 17.72
C HIS A 359 -5.92 -19.37 17.73
N GLU A 360 -7.15 -19.23 17.27
CA GLU A 360 -7.84 -17.95 17.10
C GLU A 360 -7.84 -17.10 18.38
N ALA A 361 -8.05 -17.73 19.54
CA ALA A 361 -8.03 -17.04 20.82
C ALA A 361 -6.65 -16.45 21.19
N LEU A 362 -5.54 -16.99 20.66
CA LEU A 362 -4.20 -16.45 20.87
C LEU A 362 -3.87 -15.30 19.90
N LEU A 363 -4.61 -15.22 18.81
CA LEU A 363 -4.40 -14.20 17.76
C LEU A 363 -5.27 -12.97 17.98
N ALA A 364 -6.31 -13.11 18.81
CA ALA A 364 -7.17 -11.98 19.20
C ALA A 364 -6.43 -11.05 20.17
N ASP A 365 -6.71 -9.75 20.07
CA ASP A 365 -6.26 -8.72 21.01
C ASP A 365 -4.73 -8.69 21.26
N THR A 366 -3.94 -9.04 20.24
CA THR A 366 -2.49 -9.03 20.33
C THR A 366 -1.94 -7.61 20.30
N GLU A 367 -0.92 -7.34 21.12
CA GLU A 367 -0.16 -6.09 21.10
C GLU A 367 1.26 -6.33 20.59
N LEU A 368 1.81 -5.33 19.89
CA LEU A 368 3.18 -5.37 19.43
C LEU A 368 4.12 -4.89 20.54
N VAL A 369 4.97 -5.79 21.01
CA VAL A 369 6.02 -5.44 21.99
C VAL A 369 7.29 -5.08 21.23
N ALA A 370 7.69 -3.81 21.28
CA ALA A 370 8.86 -3.32 20.57
C ALA A 370 9.55 -2.17 21.32
N PRO A 371 10.86 -2.26 21.60
CA PRO A 371 11.60 -1.18 22.25
C PRO A 371 11.98 -0.05 21.27
N VAL A 372 11.91 -0.30 19.96
CA VAL A 372 12.33 0.64 18.92
C VAL A 372 11.14 1.18 18.16
N ALA A 373 11.00 2.52 18.13
CA ALA A 373 10.11 3.20 17.20
C ALA A 373 10.85 3.51 15.90
N VAL A 374 10.26 3.17 14.74
CA VAL A 374 10.71 3.62 13.42
C VAL A 374 9.69 4.61 12.90
N VAL A 375 10.12 5.84 12.68
CA VAL A 375 9.21 6.90 12.25
C VAL A 375 8.87 6.75 10.77
N PHE A 376 7.58 6.69 10.49
CA PHE A 376 7.04 6.73 9.14
C PHE A 376 6.51 8.13 8.83
N SER A 377 7.10 8.80 7.84
CA SER A 377 6.63 10.08 7.31
C SER A 377 6.27 9.91 5.83
N ALA A 378 4.98 9.82 5.55
CA ALA A 378 4.49 9.68 4.17
C ALA A 378 4.95 10.83 3.28
N GLN A 379 4.98 12.05 3.81
CA GLN A 379 5.39 13.24 3.07
C GLN A 379 6.90 13.23 2.81
N SER A 380 7.73 12.91 3.80
CA SER A 380 9.17 12.82 3.59
C SER A 380 9.53 11.73 2.56
N ILE A 381 8.92 10.54 2.64
CA ILE A 381 9.14 9.47 1.67
C ILE A 381 8.77 9.88 0.25
N ARG A 382 7.72 10.68 0.08
CA ARG A 382 7.34 11.21 -1.24
C ARG A 382 8.42 12.11 -1.83
N GLU A 383 9.10 12.90 -1.01
CA GLU A 383 10.12 13.85 -1.43
C GLU A 383 11.50 13.22 -1.60
N THR A 384 11.91 12.36 -0.65
CA THR A 384 13.26 11.81 -0.58
C THR A 384 13.38 10.37 -1.09
N GLY A 385 12.27 9.67 -1.28
CA GLY A 385 12.24 8.24 -1.59
C GLY A 385 12.15 7.34 -0.35
N PRO A 386 11.89 6.05 -0.53
CA PRO A 386 11.71 5.08 0.55
C PRO A 386 13.01 4.38 0.97
N GLU A 387 14.13 4.64 0.31
CA GLU A 387 15.36 3.82 0.40
C GLU A 387 15.89 3.77 1.84
N GLU A 388 15.99 4.91 2.52
CA GLU A 388 16.41 5.00 3.92
C GLU A 388 15.45 4.26 4.87
N PHE A 389 14.16 4.42 4.64
CA PHE A 389 13.13 3.75 5.44
C PHE A 389 13.18 2.24 5.26
N LEU A 390 13.23 1.75 4.02
CA LEU A 390 13.29 0.32 3.71
C LEU A 390 14.61 -0.30 4.19
N GLY A 391 15.74 0.38 3.99
CA GLY A 391 17.04 -0.06 4.49
C GLY A 391 17.09 -0.17 6.01
N THR A 392 16.47 0.77 6.72
CA THR A 392 16.33 0.71 8.18
C THR A 392 15.52 -0.51 8.62
N ILE A 393 14.39 -0.77 7.97
CA ILE A 393 13.55 -1.95 8.26
C ILE A 393 14.35 -3.23 8.03
N GLU A 394 15.03 -3.34 6.89
CA GLU A 394 15.83 -4.52 6.55
C GLU A 394 16.95 -4.76 7.56
N ALA A 395 17.65 -3.70 7.97
CA ALA A 395 18.69 -3.80 8.99
C ALA A 395 18.13 -4.31 10.34
N LEU A 396 17.02 -3.75 10.81
CA LEU A 396 16.38 -4.19 12.05
C LEU A 396 15.90 -5.64 11.99
N LEU A 397 15.30 -6.05 10.87
CA LEU A 397 14.84 -7.43 10.66
C LEU A 397 16.01 -8.42 10.60
N ASN A 398 17.07 -8.09 9.86
CA ASN A 398 18.26 -8.96 9.75
C ASN A 398 18.95 -9.17 11.10
N HIS A 399 18.88 -8.19 11.98
CA HIS A 399 19.41 -8.27 13.34
C HIS A 399 18.39 -8.70 14.39
N GLN A 400 17.16 -9.07 13.97
CA GLN A 400 16.07 -9.53 14.85
C GLN A 400 15.73 -8.52 15.96
N ILE A 401 15.86 -7.23 15.68
CA ILE A 401 15.51 -6.16 16.61
C ILE A 401 14.01 -5.87 16.48
N PRO A 402 13.20 -6.08 17.53
CA PRO A 402 11.78 -5.76 17.49
C PRO A 402 11.57 -4.25 17.38
N PHE A 403 10.70 -3.83 16.45
CA PHE A 403 10.36 -2.44 16.24
C PHE A 403 8.86 -2.25 15.97
N ALA A 404 8.35 -1.07 16.24
CA ALA A 404 7.03 -0.62 15.82
C ALA A 404 7.16 0.62 14.94
N PHE A 405 6.16 0.85 14.09
CA PHE A 405 6.08 2.11 13.36
C PHE A 405 5.38 3.17 14.21
N LEU A 406 5.92 4.37 14.17
CA LEU A 406 5.32 5.57 14.73
C LEU A 406 5.10 6.57 13.59
N LEU A 407 3.88 7.04 13.40
CA LEU A 407 3.61 8.05 12.38
C LEU A 407 4.23 9.39 12.80
N ALA A 408 4.76 10.15 11.85
CA ALA A 408 5.36 11.44 12.13
C ALA A 408 4.38 12.41 12.84
N GLU A 409 3.09 12.29 12.52
CA GLU A 409 2.01 13.05 13.15
C GLU A 409 1.78 12.67 14.62
N HIS A 410 2.29 11.52 15.06
CA HIS A 410 2.20 11.02 16.44
C HIS A 410 3.51 11.15 17.20
N LEU A 411 4.47 11.95 16.72
CA LEU A 411 5.69 12.29 17.46
C LEU A 411 5.37 13.25 18.61
N THR A 412 4.80 12.70 19.67
CA THR A 412 4.43 13.37 20.91
C THR A 412 5.03 12.63 22.10
N ASP A 413 4.98 13.22 23.30
CA ASP A 413 5.44 12.53 24.51
C ASP A 413 4.68 11.22 24.76
N GLU A 414 3.37 11.19 24.44
CA GLU A 414 2.52 10.00 24.55
C GLU A 414 2.91 8.96 23.48
N GLY A 415 3.07 9.38 22.22
CA GLY A 415 3.45 8.48 21.12
C GLY A 415 4.83 7.86 21.29
N LEU A 416 5.74 8.57 21.98
CA LEU A 416 7.09 8.08 22.31
C LEU A 416 7.15 7.32 23.65
N ALA A 417 6.04 7.25 24.37
CA ALA A 417 5.99 6.51 25.64
C ALA A 417 6.12 5.00 25.38
N GLY A 418 6.98 4.34 26.15
CA GLY A 418 7.20 2.90 26.04
C GLY A 418 8.27 2.47 25.02
N PHE A 419 8.85 3.40 24.26
CA PHE A 419 10.03 3.13 23.44
C PHE A 419 11.32 3.52 24.16
N ASP A 420 12.38 2.74 23.91
CA ASP A 420 13.74 3.03 24.38
C ASP A 420 14.53 3.82 23.33
N THR A 421 14.22 3.58 22.05
CA THR A 421 14.92 4.20 20.92
C THR A 421 13.92 4.63 19.85
N CYS A 422 14.18 5.80 19.25
CA CYS A 422 13.44 6.31 18.09
C CYS A 422 14.38 6.50 16.91
N VAL A 423 14.07 5.85 15.80
CA VAL A 423 14.80 5.92 14.52
C VAL A 423 14.03 6.78 13.55
N LEU A 424 14.70 7.78 12.97
CA LEU A 424 14.14 8.75 12.03
C LEU A 424 14.83 8.59 10.66
N PRO A 425 14.38 7.65 9.81
CA PRO A 425 14.99 7.41 8.51
C PRO A 425 14.58 8.50 7.52
N SER A 426 15.44 9.48 7.32
CA SER A 426 15.20 10.63 6.42
C SER A 426 13.84 11.32 6.64
N VAL A 427 13.46 11.52 7.90
CA VAL A 427 12.22 12.25 8.26
C VAL A 427 12.44 13.75 8.04
N ARG A 428 12.43 14.15 6.76
CA ARG A 428 12.78 15.50 6.30
C ARG A 428 11.91 16.59 6.95
N LEU A 429 10.61 16.32 7.05
CA LEU A 429 9.65 17.25 7.61
C LEU A 429 9.40 16.94 9.08
N LEU A 430 9.70 17.91 9.96
CA LEU A 430 9.47 17.83 11.39
C LEU A 430 8.86 19.15 11.89
N SER A 431 7.72 19.07 12.59
CA SER A 431 7.16 20.22 13.26
C SER A 431 8.00 20.63 14.49
N ASP A 432 7.79 21.84 14.98
CA ASP A 432 8.45 22.30 16.20
C ASP A 432 7.99 21.51 17.43
N GLU A 433 6.71 21.10 17.46
CA GLU A 433 6.17 20.24 18.52
C GLU A 433 6.81 18.84 18.52
N ALA A 434 6.95 18.22 17.35
CA ALA A 434 7.62 16.93 17.21
C ALA A 434 9.10 17.04 17.61
N THR A 435 9.78 18.10 17.20
CA THR A 435 11.17 18.39 17.59
C THR A 435 11.31 18.51 19.09
N ALA A 436 10.44 19.27 19.75
CA ALA A 436 10.45 19.43 21.22
C ALA A 436 10.16 18.09 21.93
N ALA A 437 9.24 17.26 21.42
CA ALA A 437 8.96 15.94 21.97
C ALA A 437 10.19 15.01 21.88
N LEU A 438 10.90 15.01 20.75
CA LEU A 438 12.14 14.24 20.56
C LEU A 438 13.27 14.72 21.49
N GLN A 439 13.41 16.03 21.69
CA GLN A 439 14.36 16.59 22.65
C GLN A 439 14.05 16.15 24.09
N ARG A 440 12.77 16.17 24.51
CA ARG A 440 12.36 15.67 25.83
C ARG A 440 12.56 14.15 25.94
N PHE A 441 12.34 13.41 24.84
CA PHE A 441 12.61 11.97 24.79
C PHE A 441 14.09 11.68 25.05
N ALA A 442 15.00 12.38 24.39
CA ALA A 442 16.43 12.25 24.60
C ALA A 442 16.83 12.66 26.03
N ALA A 443 16.27 13.77 26.55
CA ALA A 443 16.57 14.27 27.90
C ALA A 443 16.20 13.27 29.01
N ARG A 444 15.19 12.41 28.80
CA ARG A 444 14.81 11.33 29.74
C ARG A 444 15.57 10.02 29.51
N GLY A 445 16.56 10.00 28.62
CA GLY A 445 17.43 8.86 28.36
C GLY A 445 17.05 8.03 27.13
N GLY A 446 16.11 8.47 26.32
CA GLY A 446 15.75 7.81 25.06
C GLY A 446 16.86 7.92 24.01
N GLY A 447 17.14 6.84 23.29
CA GLY A 447 18.08 6.82 22.17
C GLY A 447 17.47 7.45 20.91
N LEU A 448 18.24 8.26 20.17
CA LEU A 448 17.83 8.79 18.87
C LEU A 448 18.81 8.39 17.79
N VAL A 449 18.28 7.92 16.66
CA VAL A 449 19.03 7.67 15.43
C VAL A 449 18.37 8.44 14.31
N ALA A 450 19.11 9.31 13.65
CA ALA A 450 18.59 10.10 12.53
C ALA A 450 19.52 9.94 11.32
N SER A 451 18.95 9.84 10.14
CA SER A 451 19.70 9.76 8.90
C SER A 451 19.35 10.91 7.95
N PHE A 452 20.29 11.22 7.08
CA PHE A 452 20.19 12.10 5.92
C PHE A 452 19.51 13.45 6.24
N GLU A 453 18.36 13.77 5.63
CA GLU A 453 17.68 15.07 5.69
C GLU A 453 16.73 15.23 6.89
N THR A 454 16.82 14.38 7.91
CA THR A 454 15.91 14.45 9.07
C THR A 454 15.88 15.85 9.69
N GLY A 455 14.67 16.43 9.76
CA GLY A 455 14.41 17.75 10.36
C GLY A 455 14.91 18.95 9.55
N LEU A 456 15.26 18.74 8.27
CA LEU A 456 15.74 19.84 7.41
C LEU A 456 14.64 20.86 7.10
N CYS A 457 13.38 20.43 7.08
CA CYS A 457 12.23 21.29 6.80
C CYS A 457 11.24 21.28 7.97
N ASP A 458 10.45 22.35 8.06
CA ASP A 458 9.25 22.36 8.89
C ASP A 458 8.13 21.48 8.28
N GLU A 459 7.01 21.37 8.96
CA GLU A 459 5.86 20.56 8.51
C GLU A 459 5.21 21.06 7.22
N CYS A 460 5.44 22.31 6.86
CA CYS A 460 4.95 22.95 5.64
C CYS A 460 5.93 22.81 4.45
N GLY A 461 7.14 22.27 4.68
CA GLY A 461 8.20 22.15 3.68
C GLY A 461 9.13 23.36 3.63
N GLY A 462 9.01 24.32 4.54
CA GLY A 462 9.93 25.45 4.70
C GLY A 462 11.30 24.95 5.16
N VAL A 463 12.36 25.23 4.35
CA VAL A 463 13.73 24.82 4.68
C VAL A 463 14.25 25.59 5.89
N ARG A 464 14.72 24.90 6.92
CA ARG A 464 15.29 25.47 8.12
C ARG A 464 16.74 25.92 7.88
N PRO A 465 17.25 26.93 8.61
CA PRO A 465 18.65 27.33 8.57
C PRO A 465 19.62 26.22 9.00
N ALA A 466 19.17 25.33 9.89
CA ALA A 466 19.84 24.10 10.32
C ALA A 466 18.78 23.01 10.58
N PRO A 467 19.13 21.71 10.45
CA PRO A 467 18.21 20.62 10.81
C PRO A 467 17.71 20.78 12.25
N ALA A 468 16.44 20.52 12.50
CA ALA A 468 15.76 20.75 13.78
C ALA A 468 16.42 20.07 14.99
N LEU A 469 17.14 18.97 14.77
CA LEU A 469 17.83 18.20 15.80
C LEU A 469 19.36 18.42 15.80
N ALA A 470 19.89 19.36 15.02
CA ALA A 470 21.32 19.56 14.85
C ALA A 470 22.06 19.79 16.19
N ASP A 471 21.51 20.65 17.04
CA ASP A 471 22.11 20.95 18.35
C ASP A 471 22.12 19.71 19.26
N LEU A 472 21.06 18.88 19.21
CA LEU A 472 20.95 17.66 20.01
C LEU A 472 22.00 16.62 19.59
N PHE A 473 22.26 16.50 18.30
CA PHE A 473 23.30 15.61 17.76
C PHE A 473 24.71 16.24 17.80
N GLY A 474 24.84 17.49 18.16
CA GLY A 474 26.11 18.22 18.17
C GLY A 474 26.71 18.37 16.76
N VAL A 475 25.87 18.50 15.74
CA VAL A 475 26.30 18.64 14.35
C VAL A 475 25.89 19.98 13.75
N GLN A 476 26.66 20.44 12.76
CA GLN A 476 26.34 21.58 11.94
C GLN A 476 26.21 21.11 10.50
N CYS A 477 25.17 21.53 9.82
CA CYS A 477 24.98 21.26 8.41
C CYS A 477 25.78 22.30 7.59
N ALA A 478 26.71 21.83 6.78
CA ALA A 478 27.51 22.73 5.92
C ALA A 478 26.75 23.20 4.67
N GLY A 479 25.48 22.81 4.50
CA GLY A 479 24.63 23.23 3.40
C GLY A 479 24.98 22.62 2.04
N HIS A 480 25.88 21.66 2.00
CA HIS A 480 26.29 21.01 0.75
C HIS A 480 25.69 19.63 0.63
N TYR A 481 24.89 19.44 -0.42
CA TYR A 481 24.44 18.13 -0.84
C TYR A 481 25.42 17.52 -1.82
N LEU A 482 25.81 16.31 -1.56
CA LEU A 482 26.52 15.47 -2.49
C LEU A 482 25.50 14.52 -3.13
N ARG A 483 24.85 14.98 -4.19
CA ARG A 483 23.86 14.20 -4.94
C ARG A 483 24.55 13.33 -5.98
N GLY A 484 23.94 12.16 -6.26
CA GLY A 484 24.42 11.26 -7.29
C GLY A 484 25.78 10.63 -6.99
N GLN A 485 26.12 10.42 -5.73
CA GLN A 485 27.42 9.86 -5.29
C GLN A 485 27.50 8.35 -5.50
N SER A 486 27.07 7.87 -6.67
CA SER A 486 27.25 6.48 -7.04
C SER A 486 28.75 6.15 -7.08
N SER A 487 29.30 5.42 -6.18
CA SER A 487 30.70 5.01 -6.12
C SER A 487 31.57 5.83 -5.14
N SER A 488 30.97 6.29 -4.06
CA SER A 488 31.70 6.81 -2.92
C SER A 488 31.95 5.71 -1.87
N TYR A 489 32.83 5.98 -0.93
CA TYR A 489 33.04 5.12 0.24
C TYR A 489 32.98 5.95 1.51
N MET A 490 32.60 5.27 2.60
CA MET A 490 32.83 5.74 3.95
C MET A 490 34.08 5.03 4.47
N ARG A 491 35.12 5.80 4.80
CA ARG A 491 36.31 5.26 5.43
C ARG A 491 36.08 5.05 6.91
N VAL A 492 36.48 3.91 7.43
CA VAL A 492 36.49 3.63 8.87
C VAL A 492 37.72 4.30 9.49
N GLU A 493 37.49 5.34 10.31
CA GLU A 493 38.54 6.06 11.02
C GLU A 493 38.81 5.49 12.42
N ASP A 494 37.75 4.97 13.07
CA ASP A 494 37.84 4.32 14.38
C ASP A 494 37.11 2.97 14.34
N PRO A 495 37.84 1.89 14.04
CA PRO A 495 37.25 0.55 13.94
C PRO A 495 36.73 -0.01 15.28
N GLU A 496 37.17 0.54 16.41
CA GLU A 496 36.72 0.13 17.75
C GLU A 496 35.51 0.90 18.23
N HIS A 497 35.00 1.84 17.43
CA HIS A 497 33.83 2.63 17.79
C HIS A 497 32.58 1.76 17.97
N PRO A 498 31.79 1.91 19.06
CA PRO A 498 30.64 1.05 19.33
C PRO A 498 29.61 0.96 18.21
N LEU A 499 29.42 2.04 17.42
CA LEU A 499 28.52 2.06 16.28
C LEU A 499 28.98 1.16 15.12
N LEU A 500 30.25 0.73 15.11
CA LEU A 500 30.82 -0.13 14.08
C LEU A 500 30.95 -1.58 14.55
N ALA A 501 30.45 -1.90 15.73
CA ALA A 501 30.45 -3.25 16.26
C ALA A 501 29.73 -4.22 15.29
N GLY A 502 30.42 -5.28 14.89
CA GLY A 502 29.86 -6.30 13.99
C GLY A 502 30.06 -6.04 12.49
N ILE A 503 30.58 -4.88 12.08
CA ILE A 503 30.84 -4.61 10.64
C ILE A 503 32.02 -5.46 10.10
N GLY A 504 32.86 -6.00 10.98
CA GLY A 504 34.03 -6.79 10.60
C GLY A 504 35.24 -5.91 10.21
N PRO A 505 36.36 -6.53 9.84
CA PRO A 505 37.62 -5.83 9.63
C PRO A 505 37.70 -5.16 8.25
N THR A 506 36.75 -4.25 7.96
CA THR A 506 36.79 -3.46 6.73
C THR A 506 37.36 -2.07 6.99
N GLN A 507 38.04 -1.50 5.99
CA GLN A 507 38.53 -0.12 6.03
C GLN A 507 37.59 0.86 5.28
N HIS A 508 36.72 0.33 4.45
CA HIS A 508 35.83 1.12 3.60
C HIS A 508 34.46 0.45 3.50
N ILE A 509 33.42 1.25 3.62
CA ILE A 509 32.03 0.84 3.40
C ILE A 509 31.56 1.51 2.12
N ALA A 510 31.06 0.75 1.15
CA ALA A 510 30.54 1.29 -0.10
C ALA A 510 29.27 2.13 0.14
N ASN A 511 29.17 3.26 -0.55
CA ASN A 511 27.99 4.10 -0.55
C ASN A 511 27.51 4.39 -1.98
N GLN A 512 26.21 4.32 -2.19
CA GLN A 512 25.54 4.60 -3.48
C GLN A 512 24.43 5.65 -3.36
N LEU A 513 24.24 6.20 -2.16
CA LEU A 513 23.16 7.13 -1.88
C LEU A 513 23.67 8.57 -1.83
N ASP A 514 22.75 9.52 -1.93
CA ASP A 514 23.01 10.92 -1.68
C ASP A 514 23.50 11.12 -0.23
N LEU A 515 24.30 12.15 -0.03
CA LEU A 515 24.89 12.48 1.26
C LEU A 515 24.58 13.92 1.64
N LEU A 516 24.33 14.16 2.92
CA LEU A 516 24.30 15.49 3.52
C LEU A 516 25.61 15.72 4.25
N GLN A 517 26.37 16.73 3.85
CA GLN A 517 27.62 17.08 4.51
C GLN A 517 27.34 17.72 5.87
N VAL A 518 27.86 17.11 6.93
CA VAL A 518 27.80 17.65 8.30
C VAL A 518 29.21 17.83 8.85
N THR A 519 29.34 18.72 9.85
CA THR A 519 30.52 18.80 10.71
C THR A 519 30.07 18.60 12.15
N GLY A 520 30.85 17.88 12.93
CA GLY A 520 30.47 17.53 14.31
C GLY A 520 31.43 18.07 15.36
N ALA A 521 30.96 18.19 16.58
CA ALA A 521 31.78 18.52 17.75
C ALA A 521 32.66 17.34 18.21
N HIS A 522 32.30 16.13 17.79
CA HIS A 522 33.02 14.89 18.11
C HIS A 522 33.66 14.30 16.86
N PRO A 523 34.80 13.58 16.99
CA PRO A 523 35.39 12.83 15.89
C PRO A 523 34.36 11.85 15.30
N ALA A 524 34.18 11.87 13.99
CA ALA A 524 33.30 10.93 13.32
C ALA A 524 34.04 9.58 13.15
N PRO A 525 33.40 8.45 13.45
CA PRO A 525 33.99 7.13 13.22
C PRO A 525 34.13 6.79 11.73
N LEU A 526 33.39 7.48 10.87
CA LEU A 526 33.40 7.35 9.41
C LEU A 526 33.66 8.70 8.77
N THR A 527 34.45 8.70 7.68
CA THR A 527 34.64 9.89 6.84
C THR A 527 34.41 9.58 5.36
N LEU A 528 33.90 10.56 4.63
CA LEU A 528 33.60 10.41 3.21
C LEU A 528 34.88 10.30 2.36
N VAL A 529 34.89 9.32 1.47
CA VAL A 529 35.81 9.24 0.32
C VAL A 529 34.97 9.49 -0.94
N PRO A 530 34.98 10.71 -1.49
CA PRO A 530 34.14 11.05 -2.64
C PRO A 530 34.58 10.29 -3.90
N PRO A 531 33.69 10.14 -4.89
CA PRO A 531 34.08 9.58 -6.17
C PRO A 531 35.15 10.46 -6.83
N PHE A 532 36.09 9.82 -7.51
CA PHE A 532 37.09 10.53 -8.30
C PHE A 532 36.41 11.06 -9.58
N ALA A 533 36.03 12.31 -9.55
CA ALA A 533 35.46 12.97 -10.71
C ALA A 533 36.58 13.52 -11.60
N THR A 534 37.00 12.78 -12.62
CA THR A 534 37.59 13.42 -13.79
C THR A 534 36.44 13.88 -14.70
N PRO A 535 36.51 15.11 -15.22
CA PRO A 535 35.60 15.52 -16.30
C PRO A 535 35.81 14.54 -17.46
N GLN A 536 34.87 13.67 -17.68
CA GLN A 536 34.93 12.74 -18.80
C GLN A 536 34.17 13.28 -19.99
N ALA A 537 34.63 12.92 -21.18
CA ALA A 537 33.85 13.09 -22.38
C ALA A 537 32.50 12.40 -22.22
N ALA A 538 31.42 13.07 -22.61
CA ALA A 538 30.07 12.63 -22.45
C ALA A 538 29.91 11.16 -22.89
N GLY A 539 29.37 10.32 -22.01
CA GLY A 539 28.95 8.96 -22.30
C GLY A 539 29.86 7.83 -21.83
N SER A 540 31.00 8.09 -21.19
CA SER A 540 31.83 7.01 -20.62
C SER A 540 31.71 6.97 -19.10
N PRO A 541 31.46 5.80 -18.48
CA PRO A 541 31.51 5.67 -17.03
C PRO A 541 32.96 5.92 -16.54
N PRO A 542 33.15 6.49 -15.33
CA PRO A 542 34.47 6.68 -14.78
C PRO A 542 35.17 5.33 -14.56
N GLU A 543 36.41 5.20 -15.04
CA GLU A 543 37.22 3.99 -14.83
C GLU A 543 37.55 3.76 -13.35
N ARG A 544 37.55 4.83 -12.56
CA ARG A 544 37.79 4.79 -11.10
C ARG A 544 36.78 5.67 -10.39
N ALA A 545 36.06 5.06 -9.50
CA ALA A 545 34.98 5.72 -8.76
C ALA A 545 35.50 6.60 -7.62
N SER A 546 36.66 6.25 -7.02
CA SER A 546 37.23 6.98 -5.87
C SER A 546 38.73 6.70 -5.72
N ILE A 547 39.41 7.54 -4.93
CA ILE A 547 40.78 7.33 -4.49
C ILE A 547 40.76 6.92 -3.02
N PRO A 548 40.93 5.61 -2.69
CA PRO A 548 40.79 5.11 -1.31
C PRO A 548 41.74 5.74 -0.30
N THR A 549 42.85 6.29 -0.76
CA THR A 549 43.82 6.98 0.09
C THR A 549 43.49 8.44 0.36
N GLN A 550 42.52 9.01 -0.36
CA GLN A 550 42.12 10.39 -0.14
C GLN A 550 41.49 10.56 1.24
N ARG A 551 41.94 11.55 1.97
CA ARG A 551 41.36 11.98 3.25
C ARG A 551 40.73 13.35 3.08
N THR A 552 39.44 13.42 3.18
CA THR A 552 38.69 14.68 3.04
C THR A 552 38.44 15.36 4.38
N GLY A 553 38.44 14.59 5.48
CA GLY A 553 38.00 15.07 6.78
C GLY A 553 36.50 15.41 6.84
N ILE A 554 35.71 15.00 5.83
CA ILE A 554 34.25 15.18 5.79
C ILE A 554 33.64 13.99 6.54
N PRO A 555 33.01 14.24 7.70
CA PRO A 555 32.34 13.20 8.48
C PRO A 555 31.06 12.70 7.83
#